data_2b16cfb1a9140ef43b00b877a2109d73
#
_entry.id   2b16cfb1a9140ef43b00b877a2109d73
#
_cell.length_a   1.000
_cell.length_b   1.000
_cell.length_c   1.000
_cell.angle_alpha   90.00
_cell.angle_beta   90.00
_cell.angle_gamma   90.00
#
_symmetry.space_group_name_H-M   'P 1'
#
loop_
_entity.id
_entity.type
_entity.pdbx_description
1 polymer ?
#
loop_
_entity_poly.entity_id
_entity_poly.type
_entity_poly.pdbx_seq_one_letter_code
_entity_poly.pdbx_strand_id
1 'polypeptide(L)'
;MSSANNHPDFLALILENKGIILKICALYCPDKHSREDLTQEIIYQLWRSGKSYDATHRFSTWMYRVALNVAISFYREGKRRRGDRSLSAFHLEIEEVSSDMSQEKERFAWLQACVQGLKEFDRALILLYFEEKSYREIAEILGLTETNVATKISRIKEKLKQCILNNKK
;
A
#
# COMPACT_ATOMS: atom_id res chain seq x y z
N MET A 1 27.24 -10.40 24.24
CA MET A 1 27.78 -9.05 24.09
C MET A 1 26.86 -8.26 23.17
N SER A 2 26.27 -7.22 23.71
CA SER A 2 25.19 -6.46 23.09
C SER A 2 25.67 -5.74 21.84
N SER A 3 25.18 -6.15 20.69
CA SER A 3 25.23 -5.30 19.50
C SER A 3 24.31 -4.12 19.76
N ALA A 4 24.90 -3.00 20.17
CA ALA A 4 24.23 -1.72 20.18
C ALA A 4 23.76 -1.46 18.75
N ASN A 5 22.46 -1.58 18.51
CA ASN A 5 21.84 -1.10 17.28
C ASN A 5 22.23 0.35 17.12
N ASN A 6 23.03 0.64 16.11
CA ASN A 6 23.41 1.99 15.74
C ASN A 6 22.14 2.67 15.20
N HIS A 7 21.36 3.22 16.13
CA HIS A 7 20.05 3.85 15.84
C HIS A 7 20.08 4.90 14.70
N PRO A 8 21.19 5.66 14.51
CA PRO A 8 21.27 6.61 13.40
C PRO A 8 21.22 5.95 12.03
N ASP A 9 21.94 4.84 11.86
CA ASP A 9 22.02 4.16 10.55
C ASP A 9 20.71 3.50 10.14
N PHE A 10 19.97 2.96 11.10
CA PHE A 10 18.71 2.32 10.82
C PHE A 10 17.60 3.31 10.42
N LEU A 11 17.57 4.47 11.08
CA LEU A 11 16.67 5.55 10.69
C LEU A 11 17.03 6.10 9.31
N ALA A 12 18.31 6.22 8.98
CA ALA A 12 18.77 6.62 7.66
C ALA A 12 18.26 5.65 6.58
N LEU A 13 18.34 4.33 6.81
CA LEU A 13 17.80 3.31 5.90
C LEU A 13 16.28 3.46 5.68
N ILE A 14 15.52 3.75 6.74
CA ILE A 14 14.07 4.01 6.62
C ILE A 14 13.84 5.25 5.75
N LEU A 15 14.57 6.33 5.98
CA LEU A 15 14.41 7.59 5.24
C LEU A 15 14.83 7.46 3.78
N GLU A 16 15.89 6.71 3.47
CA GLU A 16 16.30 6.39 2.10
C GLU A 16 15.19 5.64 1.34
N ASN A 17 14.42 4.81 2.04
CA ASN A 17 13.33 4.02 1.48
C ASN A 17 11.94 4.64 1.73
N LYS A 18 11.85 5.92 2.11
CA LYS A 18 10.58 6.61 2.43
C LYS A 18 9.52 6.53 1.35
N GLY A 19 9.92 6.38 0.08
CA GLY A 19 9.01 6.20 -1.05
C GLY A 19 8.05 5.01 -0.86
N ILE A 20 8.50 3.93 -0.20
CA ILE A 20 7.66 2.77 0.14
C ILE A 20 6.53 3.20 1.08
N ILE A 21 6.86 3.96 2.14
CA ILE A 21 5.87 4.45 3.11
C ILE A 21 4.84 5.34 2.42
N LEU A 22 5.31 6.30 1.61
CA LEU A 22 4.42 7.24 0.93
C LEU A 22 3.42 6.54 -0.01
N LYS A 23 3.87 5.54 -0.78
CA LYS A 23 3.01 4.75 -1.66
C LYS A 23 1.95 3.97 -0.87
N ILE A 24 2.35 3.33 0.22
CA ILE A 24 1.44 2.57 1.08
C ILE A 24 0.42 3.51 1.73
N CYS A 25 0.85 4.64 2.28
CA CYS A 25 -0.05 5.60 2.91
C CYS A 25 -1.06 6.18 1.91
N ALA A 26 -0.63 6.51 0.69
CA ALA A 26 -1.52 6.99 -0.36
C ALA A 26 -2.55 5.94 -0.78
N LEU A 27 -2.17 4.65 -0.75
CA LEU A 27 -3.06 3.55 -1.10
C LEU A 27 -4.18 3.32 -0.07
N TYR A 28 -3.88 3.49 1.22
CA TYR A 28 -4.81 3.17 2.31
C TYR A 28 -5.52 4.38 2.90
N CYS A 29 -4.94 5.57 2.79
CA CYS A 29 -5.48 6.81 3.36
C CYS A 29 -5.62 7.88 2.27
N PRO A 30 -6.86 8.19 1.87
CA PRO A 30 -7.12 9.21 0.86
C PRO A 30 -6.88 10.63 1.37
N ASP A 31 -7.26 10.89 2.62
CA ASP A 31 -7.13 12.21 3.23
C ASP A 31 -5.73 12.43 3.83
N LYS A 32 -5.33 13.71 3.86
CA LYS A 32 -4.00 14.11 4.32
C LYS A 32 -3.76 13.76 5.79
N HIS A 33 -4.74 13.99 6.65
CA HIS A 33 -4.61 13.79 8.10
C HIS A 33 -4.37 12.30 8.41
N SER A 34 -5.21 11.42 7.90
CA SER A 34 -5.03 9.95 8.06
C SER A 34 -3.71 9.46 7.48
N ARG A 35 -3.22 10.08 6.36
CA ARG A 35 -1.89 9.75 5.81
C ARG A 35 -0.75 10.12 6.75
N GLU A 36 -0.82 11.29 7.39
CA GLU A 36 0.17 11.73 8.36
C GLU A 36 0.21 10.79 9.57
N ASP A 37 -0.96 10.44 10.11
CA ASP A 37 -1.08 9.50 11.22
C ASP A 37 -0.53 8.11 10.86
N LEU A 38 -0.90 7.58 9.71
CA LEU A 38 -0.40 6.28 9.24
C LEU A 38 1.11 6.32 8.98
N THR A 39 1.63 7.41 8.43
CA THR A 39 3.07 7.58 8.21
C THR A 39 3.84 7.51 9.52
N GLN A 40 3.38 8.22 10.55
CA GLN A 40 4.00 8.20 11.88
C GLN A 40 3.95 6.80 12.49
N GLU A 41 2.82 6.13 12.40
CA GLU A 41 2.65 4.77 12.92
C GLU A 41 3.57 3.78 12.22
N ILE A 42 3.69 3.83 10.89
CA ILE A 42 4.60 2.98 10.12
C ILE A 42 6.06 3.23 10.55
N ILE A 43 6.50 4.49 10.63
CA ILE A 43 7.87 4.83 11.03
C ILE A 43 8.15 4.31 12.45
N TYR A 44 7.20 4.51 13.38
CA TYR A 44 7.32 4.03 14.74
C TYR A 44 7.46 2.50 14.80
N GLN A 45 6.62 1.76 14.08
CA GLN A 45 6.67 0.30 14.06
C GLN A 45 7.94 -0.24 13.38
N LEU A 46 8.39 0.40 12.30
CA LEU A 46 9.66 0.07 11.67
C LEU A 46 10.82 0.26 12.65
N TRP A 47 10.88 1.40 13.31
CA TRP A 47 11.91 1.69 14.30
C TRP A 47 11.88 0.69 15.46
N ARG A 48 10.70 0.43 16.01
CA ARG A 48 10.50 -0.53 17.11
C ARG A 48 10.89 -1.94 16.72
N SER A 49 10.57 -2.36 15.49
CA SER A 49 10.83 -3.70 14.96
C SER A 49 12.25 -3.86 14.40
N GLY A 50 13.04 -2.80 14.35
CA GLY A 50 14.38 -2.81 13.76
C GLY A 50 15.31 -3.85 14.37
N LYS A 51 15.13 -4.18 15.65
CA LYS A 51 15.89 -5.24 16.34
C LYS A 51 15.64 -6.64 15.77
N SER A 52 14.50 -6.84 15.11
CA SER A 52 14.12 -8.12 14.50
C SER A 52 14.47 -8.19 13.00
N TYR A 53 15.04 -7.12 12.44
CA TYR A 53 15.51 -7.13 11.06
C TYR A 53 16.72 -8.05 10.93
N ASP A 54 16.59 -9.02 10.04
CA ASP A 54 17.66 -9.92 9.65
C ASP A 54 18.27 -9.45 8.30
N ALA A 55 19.53 -9.05 8.34
CA ALA A 55 20.24 -8.54 7.18
C ALA A 55 20.48 -9.58 6.06
N THR A 56 20.10 -10.84 6.27
CA THR A 56 20.08 -11.86 5.21
C THR A 56 18.98 -11.60 4.18
N HIS A 57 17.95 -10.83 4.56
CA HIS A 57 16.88 -10.40 3.67
C HIS A 57 17.07 -8.95 3.21
N ARG A 58 16.54 -8.62 2.03
CA ARG A 58 16.56 -7.24 1.55
C ARG A 58 15.76 -6.35 2.50
N PHE A 59 16.33 -5.20 2.87
CA PHE A 59 15.69 -4.22 3.73
C PHE A 59 14.30 -3.80 3.20
N SER A 60 14.19 -3.57 1.89
CA SER A 60 12.92 -3.21 1.25
C SER A 60 11.85 -4.28 1.42
N THR A 61 12.18 -5.55 1.33
CA THR A 61 11.25 -6.68 1.53
C THR A 61 10.70 -6.67 2.97
N TRP A 62 11.58 -6.55 3.95
CA TRP A 62 11.20 -6.45 5.36
C TRP A 62 10.36 -5.19 5.62
N MET A 63 10.75 -4.07 5.06
CA MET A 63 10.05 -2.80 5.20
C MET A 63 8.62 -2.86 4.63
N TYR A 64 8.43 -3.43 3.42
CA TYR A 64 7.10 -3.66 2.86
C TYR A 64 6.24 -4.52 3.78
N ARG A 65 6.80 -5.60 4.31
CA ARG A 65 6.09 -6.51 5.23
C ARG A 65 5.58 -5.78 6.46
N VAL A 66 6.43 -5.02 7.14
CA VAL A 66 6.04 -4.26 8.34
C VAL A 66 5.02 -3.17 7.97
N ALA A 67 5.33 -2.35 6.98
CA ALA A 67 4.49 -1.21 6.60
C ALA A 67 3.09 -1.63 6.10
N LEU A 68 2.99 -2.69 5.29
CA LEU A 68 1.70 -3.20 4.83
C LEU A 68 0.86 -3.79 5.96
N ASN A 69 1.47 -4.53 6.90
CA ASN A 69 0.77 -5.04 8.06
C ASN A 69 0.19 -3.91 8.92
N VAL A 70 0.97 -2.86 9.14
CA VAL A 70 0.52 -1.67 9.88
C VAL A 70 -0.63 -0.98 9.13
N ALA A 71 -0.48 -0.75 7.83
CA ALA A 71 -1.48 -0.07 7.03
C ALA A 71 -2.81 -0.83 6.94
N ILE A 72 -2.76 -2.15 6.77
CA ILE A 72 -3.96 -3.00 6.75
C ILE A 72 -4.68 -2.94 8.11
N SER A 73 -3.94 -3.04 9.21
CA SER A 73 -4.50 -2.96 10.57
C SER A 73 -5.11 -1.59 10.84
N PHE A 74 -4.41 -0.51 10.49
CA PHE A 74 -4.88 0.86 10.62
C PHE A 74 -6.17 1.09 9.82
N TYR A 75 -6.22 0.63 8.59
CA TYR A 75 -7.39 0.75 7.73
C TYR A 75 -8.60 -0.02 8.29
N ARG A 76 -8.40 -1.26 8.75
CA ARG A 76 -9.46 -2.08 9.37
C ARG A 76 -10.01 -1.44 10.63
N GLU A 77 -9.14 -0.90 11.47
CA GLU A 77 -9.56 -0.21 12.68
C GLU A 77 -10.34 1.08 12.37
N GLY A 78 -9.87 1.88 11.43
CA GLY A 78 -10.57 3.07 10.96
C GLY A 78 -11.95 2.75 10.36
N LYS A 79 -12.06 1.67 9.60
CA LYS A 79 -13.33 1.18 9.06
C LYS A 79 -14.29 0.75 10.18
N ARG A 80 -13.82 0.03 11.16
CA ARG A 80 -14.61 -0.40 12.32
C ARG A 80 -15.13 0.77 13.15
N ARG A 81 -14.29 1.80 13.39
CA ARG A 81 -14.68 3.00 14.15
C ARG A 81 -15.75 3.82 13.43
N ARG A 82 -15.72 3.87 12.10
CA ARG A 82 -16.71 4.60 11.29
C ARG A 82 -18.05 3.86 11.15
N GLY A 83 -18.14 2.62 11.69
CA GLY A 83 -19.29 1.76 11.49
C GLY A 83 -19.55 1.57 9.99
N ASP A 84 -19.60 0.40 9.48
CA ASP A 84 -19.72 -0.08 8.08
C ASP A 84 -20.44 0.85 7.05
N ARG A 85 -20.31 2.17 7.22
CA ARG A 85 -20.78 3.16 6.24
C ARG A 85 -19.88 3.05 5.04
N SER A 86 -20.45 2.41 4.02
CA SER A 86 -19.93 2.31 2.67
C SER A 86 -19.09 3.54 2.30
N LEU A 87 -17.83 3.31 1.93
CA LEU A 87 -16.93 4.29 1.30
C LEU A 87 -17.42 4.65 -0.11
N SER A 88 -18.71 4.99 -0.27
CA SER A 88 -19.26 5.43 -1.54
C SER A 88 -19.06 6.93 -1.81
N ALA A 89 -18.34 7.64 -0.94
CA ALA A 89 -18.09 9.06 -1.10
C ALA A 89 -16.59 9.34 -1.22
N PHE A 90 -15.93 8.72 -2.20
CA PHE A 90 -14.62 9.15 -2.63
C PHE A 90 -14.80 10.19 -3.73
N HIS A 91 -15.08 11.43 -3.33
CA HIS A 91 -14.87 12.58 -4.19
C HIS A 91 -13.37 12.87 -4.18
N LEU A 92 -12.67 12.45 -5.23
CA LEU A 92 -11.41 13.06 -5.60
C LEU A 92 -11.73 14.53 -5.93
N GLU A 93 -11.21 15.46 -5.14
CA GLU A 93 -11.06 16.85 -5.59
C GLU A 93 -10.08 16.83 -6.75
N ILE A 94 -10.62 16.74 -7.95
CA ILE A 94 -9.86 16.90 -9.20
C ILE A 94 -9.76 18.41 -9.39
N GLU A 95 -8.60 18.98 -9.15
CA GLU A 95 -8.28 20.33 -9.62
C GLU A 95 -8.44 20.34 -11.14
N GLU A 96 -9.28 21.24 -11.63
CA GLU A 96 -9.51 21.47 -13.08
C GLU A 96 -8.19 21.87 -13.75
N VAL A 97 -7.68 21.03 -14.64
CA VAL A 97 -6.53 21.34 -15.51
C VAL A 97 -6.82 20.93 -16.93
N SER A 98 -6.47 21.85 -17.85
CA SER A 98 -6.62 21.90 -19.31
C SER A 98 -6.73 20.57 -20.10
N SER A 99 -7.49 20.62 -21.19
CA SER A 99 -8.21 19.57 -21.90
C SER A 99 -7.45 18.35 -22.45
N ASP A 100 -6.14 18.37 -22.64
CA ASP A 100 -5.41 17.20 -23.19
C ASP A 100 -4.73 16.36 -22.09
N MET A 101 -4.31 16.99 -20.98
CA MET A 101 -3.88 16.29 -19.77
C MET A 101 -5.07 15.73 -18.95
N SER A 102 -6.31 16.08 -19.29
CA SER A 102 -7.50 15.66 -18.54
C SER A 102 -7.79 14.17 -18.72
N GLN A 103 -7.64 13.62 -19.91
CA GLN A 103 -7.99 12.20 -20.18
C GLN A 103 -7.05 11.20 -19.47
N GLU A 104 -5.75 11.48 -19.43
CA GLU A 104 -4.82 10.63 -18.67
C GLU A 104 -5.06 10.74 -17.16
N LYS A 105 -5.31 11.94 -16.66
CA LYS A 105 -5.65 12.17 -15.24
C LYS A 105 -6.98 11.50 -14.87
N GLU A 106 -7.98 11.59 -15.72
CA GLU A 106 -9.27 10.91 -15.51
C GLU A 106 -9.11 9.38 -15.50
N ARG A 107 -8.33 8.82 -16.42
CA ARG A 107 -8.01 7.39 -16.45
C ARG A 107 -7.26 6.94 -15.18
N PHE A 108 -6.30 7.74 -14.75
CA PHE A 108 -5.55 7.47 -13.53
C PHE A 108 -6.44 7.54 -12.27
N ALA A 109 -7.24 8.60 -12.16
CA ALA A 109 -8.20 8.77 -11.07
C ALA A 109 -9.20 7.61 -11.02
N TRP A 110 -9.67 7.17 -12.19
CA TRP A 110 -10.56 6.01 -12.28
C TRP A 110 -9.88 4.70 -11.86
N LEU A 111 -8.67 4.46 -12.30
CA LEU A 111 -7.88 3.31 -11.86
C LEU A 111 -7.70 3.32 -10.34
N GLN A 112 -7.37 4.47 -9.76
CA GLN A 112 -7.28 4.63 -8.31
C GLN A 112 -8.61 4.30 -7.62
N ALA A 113 -9.74 4.77 -8.15
CA ALA A 113 -11.06 4.44 -7.61
C ALA A 113 -11.35 2.94 -7.66
N CYS A 114 -11.01 2.26 -8.76
CA CYS A 114 -11.14 0.81 -8.88
C CYS A 114 -10.26 0.05 -7.87
N VAL A 115 -9.03 0.51 -7.64
CA VAL A 115 -8.12 -0.07 -6.64
C VAL A 115 -8.67 0.16 -5.23
N GLN A 116 -9.21 1.35 -4.94
CA GLN A 116 -9.85 1.65 -3.66
C GLN A 116 -11.09 0.77 -3.39
N GLY A 117 -11.76 0.28 -4.42
CA GLY A 117 -12.85 -0.69 -4.31
C GLY A 117 -12.42 -2.12 -3.96
N LEU A 118 -11.12 -2.43 -4.02
CA LEU A 118 -10.59 -3.73 -3.62
C LEU A 118 -10.58 -3.88 -2.10
N LYS A 119 -10.62 -5.13 -1.63
CA LYS A 119 -10.36 -5.44 -0.21
C LYS A 119 -8.96 -4.99 0.17
N GLU A 120 -8.75 -4.64 1.42
CA GLU A 120 -7.49 -4.10 1.92
C GLU A 120 -6.27 -4.99 1.62
N PHE A 121 -6.42 -6.30 1.69
CA PHE A 121 -5.35 -7.26 1.38
C PHE A 121 -5.07 -7.35 -0.13
N ASP A 122 -6.11 -7.29 -0.97
CA ASP A 122 -5.98 -7.30 -2.42
C ASP A 122 -5.27 -6.02 -2.93
N ARG A 123 -5.44 -4.88 -2.23
CA ARG A 123 -4.68 -3.65 -2.51
C ARG A 123 -3.17 -3.84 -2.30
N ALA A 124 -2.77 -4.54 -1.23
CA ALA A 124 -1.36 -4.85 -0.99
C ALA A 124 -0.78 -5.72 -2.11
N LEU A 125 -1.51 -6.74 -2.55
CA LEU A 125 -1.09 -7.62 -3.65
C LEU A 125 -0.88 -6.85 -4.95
N ILE A 126 -1.84 -5.99 -5.32
CA ILE A 126 -1.75 -5.26 -6.59
C ILE A 126 -0.68 -4.16 -6.53
N LEU A 127 -0.47 -3.52 -5.38
CA LEU A 127 0.64 -2.58 -5.19
C LEU A 127 1.98 -3.25 -5.46
N LEU A 128 2.24 -4.38 -4.81
CA LEU A 128 3.50 -5.11 -4.98
C LEU A 128 3.69 -5.60 -6.41
N TYR A 129 2.62 -6.00 -7.07
CA TYR A 129 2.64 -6.36 -8.48
C TYR A 129 3.03 -5.16 -9.38
N PHE A 130 2.47 -3.98 -9.15
CA PHE A 130 2.83 -2.76 -9.89
C PHE A 130 4.24 -2.25 -9.56
N GLU A 131 4.76 -2.58 -8.39
CA GLU A 131 6.17 -2.36 -8.01
C GLU A 131 7.12 -3.43 -8.60
N GLU A 132 6.65 -4.19 -9.58
CA GLU A 132 7.43 -5.21 -10.32
C GLU A 132 8.06 -6.28 -9.41
N LYS A 133 7.45 -6.53 -8.23
CA LYS A 133 7.89 -7.61 -7.36
C LYS A 133 7.55 -8.96 -7.98
N SER A 134 8.49 -9.89 -7.94
CA SER A 134 8.22 -11.27 -8.34
C SER A 134 7.17 -11.93 -7.44
N TYR A 135 6.47 -12.93 -7.92
CA TYR A 135 5.49 -13.66 -7.12
C TYR A 135 6.11 -14.29 -5.86
N ARG A 136 7.37 -14.68 -5.94
CA ARG A 136 8.14 -15.15 -4.79
C ARG A 136 8.34 -14.06 -3.74
N GLU A 137 8.77 -12.87 -4.15
CA GLU A 137 8.91 -11.71 -3.24
C GLU A 137 7.57 -11.31 -2.62
N ILE A 138 6.49 -11.29 -3.41
CA ILE A 138 5.13 -11.00 -2.91
C ILE A 138 4.70 -12.04 -1.89
N ALA A 139 4.94 -13.32 -2.17
CA ALA A 139 4.67 -14.42 -1.27
C ALA A 139 5.40 -14.27 0.07
N GLU A 140 6.69 -13.91 0.01
CA GLU A 140 7.52 -13.66 1.19
C GLU A 140 7.01 -12.46 2.00
N ILE A 141 6.71 -11.33 1.34
CA ILE A 141 6.21 -10.11 1.98
C ILE A 141 4.87 -10.36 2.69
N LEU A 142 3.94 -11.05 2.03
CA LEU A 142 2.56 -11.20 2.50
C LEU A 142 2.29 -12.52 3.24
N GLY A 143 3.29 -13.39 3.37
CA GLY A 143 3.12 -14.68 4.05
C GLY A 143 2.21 -15.65 3.28
N LEU A 144 2.30 -15.67 1.96
CA LEU A 144 1.53 -16.53 1.06
C LEU A 144 2.43 -17.55 0.35
N THR A 145 1.83 -18.49 -0.36
CA THR A 145 2.53 -19.30 -1.37
C THR A 145 2.53 -18.58 -2.72
N GLU A 146 3.51 -18.85 -3.57
CA GLU A 146 3.58 -18.27 -4.91
C GLU A 146 2.34 -18.62 -5.75
N THR A 147 1.83 -19.85 -5.63
CA THR A 147 0.60 -20.29 -6.30
C THR A 147 -0.61 -19.48 -5.85
N ASN A 148 -0.70 -19.18 -4.55
CA ASN A 148 -1.77 -18.36 -4.01
C ASN A 148 -1.67 -16.90 -4.50
N VAL A 149 -0.46 -16.35 -4.56
CA VAL A 149 -0.19 -15.03 -5.15
C VAL A 149 -0.66 -14.98 -6.61
N ALA A 150 -0.24 -15.95 -7.44
CA ALA A 150 -0.62 -16.02 -8.85
C ALA A 150 -2.14 -16.05 -9.05
N THR A 151 -2.84 -16.90 -8.28
CA THR A 151 -4.30 -17.02 -8.33
C THR A 151 -4.99 -15.72 -7.92
N LYS A 152 -4.54 -15.10 -6.82
CA LYS A 152 -5.11 -13.84 -6.32
C LYS A 152 -4.87 -12.69 -7.29
N ILE A 153 -3.66 -12.53 -7.82
CA ILE A 153 -3.33 -11.50 -8.80
C ILE A 153 -4.21 -11.64 -10.06
N SER A 154 -4.38 -12.86 -10.56
CA SER A 154 -5.27 -13.11 -11.73
C SER A 154 -6.70 -12.64 -11.46
N ARG A 155 -7.27 -12.99 -10.29
CA ARG A 155 -8.61 -12.56 -9.89
C ARG A 155 -8.73 -11.04 -9.70
N ILE A 156 -7.71 -10.41 -9.13
CA ILE A 156 -7.67 -8.96 -8.95
C ILE A 156 -7.63 -8.25 -10.30
N LYS A 157 -6.79 -8.71 -11.24
CA LYS A 157 -6.72 -8.18 -12.60
C LYS A 157 -8.08 -8.24 -13.30
N GLU A 158 -8.80 -9.34 -13.18
CA GLU A 158 -10.13 -9.48 -13.77
C GLU A 158 -11.13 -8.49 -13.14
N LYS A 159 -11.12 -8.33 -11.81
CA LYS A 159 -11.97 -7.34 -11.12
C LYS A 159 -11.65 -5.91 -11.59
N LEU A 160 -10.37 -5.55 -11.71
CA LEU A 160 -9.96 -4.23 -12.18
C LEU A 160 -10.37 -4.01 -13.63
N LYS A 161 -10.21 -5.01 -14.50
CA LYS A 161 -10.65 -4.96 -15.88
C LYS A 161 -12.16 -4.71 -15.98
N GLN A 162 -12.96 -5.43 -15.21
CA GLN A 162 -14.42 -5.24 -15.17
C GLN A 162 -14.78 -3.82 -14.66
N CYS A 163 -14.12 -3.35 -13.61
CA CYS A 163 -14.34 -2.00 -13.10
C CYS A 163 -14.04 -0.93 -14.16
N ILE A 164 -12.93 -1.06 -14.87
CA ILE A 164 -12.51 -0.11 -15.91
C ILE A 164 -13.48 -0.15 -17.12
N LEU A 165 -13.95 -1.33 -17.53
CA LEU A 165 -14.86 -1.47 -18.66
C LEU A 165 -16.25 -0.91 -18.36
N ASN A 166 -16.74 -1.05 -17.13
CA ASN A 166 -18.05 -0.54 -16.73
C ASN A 166 -18.13 0.98 -16.72
N ASN A 167 -17.01 1.68 -16.67
CA ASN A 167 -16.98 3.15 -16.74
C ASN A 167 -16.92 3.70 -18.17
N LYS A 168 -16.73 2.86 -19.18
CA LYS A 168 -16.74 3.30 -20.59
C LYS A 168 -18.16 3.37 -21.19
N LYS A 169 -19.18 3.09 -20.39
CA LYS A 169 -20.60 3.27 -20.76
C LYS A 169 -21.17 4.54 -20.13
#